data_a6c6c635eff149e1e1c4a7fc58bda1ea
#
_entry.id   a6c6c635eff149e1e1c4a7fc58bda1ea
#
_cell.length_a   1.000
_cell.length_b   1.000
_cell.length_c   1.000
_cell.angle_alpha   90.00
_cell.angle_beta   90.00
_cell.angle_gamma   90.00
#
_symmetry.space_group_name_H-M   'P 1'
#
loop_
_entity.id
_entity.type
_entity.pdbx_description
1 polymer ?
#
loop_
_entity_poly.entity_id
_entity_poly.type
_entity_poly.pdbx_seq_one_letter_code
_entity_poly.pdbx_strand_id
1 'polypeptide(L)'
;EITIGDWSSDVCSSDLECTFDAVSLGEVMLRLDPGEGRIRTARSFRAWEGGGEYNVIRGLHKCFGMNTAVITAFADNEVGLLMKDFIEQGGVSTDLICWKKTDGIGRLCRNGLNFTERGFGIRGAKGCSDRANTAISQATPDDFDFDYIFKNKSDGGLGVRWLHTGGIYAALSEQACETVIAACKAAKKYGTIVSYDLNYRPSMWEAIGGLAKAQEVNKEVAKYVDVMIGNEEDFTACLGFEIEGNDANLKTLNLDGYKKMINEAAATYPNFKAVATTLRQVKTATVNDWSAICWADGEIYKAAQYDGLEIMDRVGGGDSFASGLVYG
;
A
#
# COMPACT_ATOMS: atom_id res chain seq x y z
N GLU A 1 5.61 -0.50 22.64
CA GLU A 1 5.88 0.78 21.95
C GLU A 1 7.31 0.68 21.44
N ILE A 2 7.49 0.65 20.14
CA ILE A 2 8.78 0.88 19.53
C ILE A 2 8.84 2.39 19.34
N THR A 3 9.39 3.09 20.31
CA THR A 3 9.79 4.48 20.13
C THR A 3 11.06 4.42 19.30
N ILE A 4 10.93 4.49 17.99
CA ILE A 4 12.06 4.78 17.10
C ILE A 4 12.47 6.19 17.47
N GLY A 5 13.76 6.37 17.81
CA GLY A 5 14.29 7.61 18.38
C GLY A 5 13.86 8.85 17.60
N ASP A 6 13.95 9.98 18.24
CA ASP A 6 13.46 11.27 17.79
C ASP A 6 13.85 11.58 16.32
N TRP A 7 12.98 11.17 15.41
CA TRP A 7 13.10 11.44 13.97
C TRP A 7 12.87 12.92 13.66
N SER A 8 12.59 13.71 14.70
CA SER A 8 12.22 15.11 14.59
C SER A 8 13.33 16.02 14.10
N SER A 9 14.60 15.58 14.17
CA SER A 9 15.70 16.51 13.90
C SER A 9 16.21 16.50 12.45
N ASP A 10 16.05 15.40 11.68
CA ASP A 10 16.68 15.30 10.37
C ASP A 10 15.77 14.88 9.18
N VAL A 11 14.58 14.39 9.41
CA VAL A 11 13.69 13.86 8.35
C VAL A 11 12.30 14.52 8.33
N CYS A 12 11.81 14.94 9.46
CA CYS A 12 10.56 15.68 9.54
C CYS A 12 10.89 17.15 9.69
N SER A 13 10.82 17.92 8.62
CA SER A 13 10.77 19.38 8.82
C SER A 13 9.46 19.66 9.59
N SER A 14 9.58 19.85 10.91
CA SER A 14 8.53 20.41 11.77
C SER A 14 7.98 21.75 11.23
N ASP A 15 8.62 22.28 10.20
CA ASP A 15 8.36 23.55 9.56
C ASP A 15 7.49 23.43 8.28
N LEU A 16 7.14 22.22 7.83
CA LEU A 16 6.20 22.06 6.71
C LEU A 16 4.77 22.36 7.20
N GLU A 17 4.22 23.48 6.77
CA GLU A 17 2.79 23.73 6.91
C GLU A 17 2.01 22.82 5.95
N CYS A 18 1.49 21.72 6.49
CA CYS A 18 0.77 20.71 5.73
C CYS A 18 -0.74 20.81 5.97
N THR A 19 -1.51 20.60 4.90
CA THR A 19 -2.97 20.37 5.00
C THR A 19 -3.25 18.93 5.43
N PHE A 20 -2.45 17.98 4.93
CA PHE A 20 -2.63 16.57 5.24
C PHE A 20 -1.40 16.00 5.96
N ASP A 21 -1.65 15.24 7.02
CA ASP A 21 -0.62 14.46 7.71
C ASP A 21 -0.14 13.31 6.82
N ALA A 22 -1.07 12.64 6.14
CA ALA A 22 -0.74 11.60 5.18
C ALA A 22 -1.72 11.55 4.00
N VAL A 23 -1.19 11.24 2.82
CA VAL A 23 -2.00 10.91 1.65
C VAL A 23 -1.57 9.55 1.11
N SER A 24 -2.49 8.83 0.44
CA SER A 24 -2.11 7.67 -0.37
C SER A 24 -2.37 7.91 -1.84
N LEU A 25 -1.55 7.29 -2.69
CA LEU A 25 -1.80 7.17 -4.12
C LEU A 25 -2.03 5.69 -4.44
N GLY A 26 -3.22 5.37 -4.95
CA GLY A 26 -3.53 3.99 -5.29
C GLY A 26 -4.96 3.78 -5.75
N GLU A 27 -5.29 2.51 -6.04
CA GLU A 27 -6.63 2.12 -6.44
C GLU A 27 -7.52 1.89 -5.22
N VAL A 28 -8.70 2.48 -5.25
CA VAL A 28 -9.81 2.11 -4.35
C VAL A 28 -10.85 1.34 -5.16
N MET A 29 -11.23 0.16 -4.70
CA MET A 29 -12.19 -0.72 -5.36
C MET A 29 -13.47 -0.85 -4.56
N LEU A 30 -14.57 -1.12 -5.24
CA LEU A 30 -15.77 -1.63 -4.59
C LEU A 30 -15.55 -3.11 -4.24
N ARG A 31 -15.36 -3.41 -2.96
CA ARG A 31 -15.21 -4.76 -2.45
C ARG A 31 -16.58 -5.35 -2.16
N LEU A 32 -16.83 -6.52 -2.72
CA LEU A 32 -18.07 -7.29 -2.57
C LEU A 32 -17.79 -8.55 -1.75
N ASP A 33 -18.37 -8.62 -0.55
CA ASP A 33 -18.17 -9.68 0.45
C ASP A 33 -19.44 -10.52 0.57
N PRO A 34 -19.43 -11.83 0.26
CA PRO A 34 -20.58 -12.73 0.40
C PRO A 34 -20.85 -13.14 1.86
N GLY A 35 -20.14 -12.56 2.84
CA GLY A 35 -20.19 -12.97 4.25
C GLY A 35 -19.54 -14.34 4.47
N GLU A 36 -20.24 -15.25 5.14
CA GLU A 36 -19.73 -16.61 5.40
C GLU A 36 -19.87 -17.55 4.20
N GLY A 37 -20.62 -17.12 3.17
CA GLY A 37 -20.88 -17.86 1.95
C GLY A 37 -19.68 -17.89 0.99
N ARG A 38 -19.93 -18.39 -0.20
CA ARG A 38 -18.97 -18.41 -1.31
C ARG A 38 -19.42 -17.48 -2.42
N ILE A 39 -18.49 -16.83 -3.10
CA ILE A 39 -18.75 -15.92 -4.22
C ILE A 39 -19.72 -16.59 -5.23
N ARG A 40 -19.40 -17.80 -5.69
CA ARG A 40 -20.17 -18.49 -6.75
C ARG A 40 -21.59 -18.92 -6.36
N THR A 41 -21.94 -18.91 -5.08
CA THR A 41 -23.27 -19.29 -4.59
C THR A 41 -24.01 -18.14 -3.94
N ALA A 42 -23.36 -16.98 -3.80
CA ALA A 42 -23.96 -15.81 -3.18
C ALA A 42 -25.15 -15.27 -4.01
N ARG A 43 -26.14 -14.75 -3.31
CA ARG A 43 -27.28 -14.02 -3.86
C ARG A 43 -27.33 -12.58 -3.38
N SER A 44 -26.46 -12.24 -2.42
CA SER A 44 -26.26 -10.90 -1.89
C SER A 44 -24.81 -10.72 -1.49
N PHE A 45 -24.35 -9.50 -1.50
CA PHE A 45 -23.01 -9.10 -1.07
C PHE A 45 -23.12 -7.87 -0.20
N ARG A 46 -22.27 -7.77 0.82
CA ARG A 46 -22.01 -6.51 1.49
C ARG A 46 -20.97 -5.75 0.67
N ALA A 47 -21.25 -4.47 0.43
CA ALA A 47 -20.35 -3.59 -0.28
C ALA A 47 -19.48 -2.81 0.70
N TRP A 48 -18.19 -2.71 0.41
CA TRP A 48 -17.18 -1.95 1.14
C TRP A 48 -16.25 -1.26 0.16
N GLU A 49 -15.64 -0.19 0.58
CA GLU A 49 -14.48 0.36 -0.10
C GLU A 49 -13.20 -0.37 0.34
N GLY A 50 -12.19 -0.42 -0.51
CA GLY A 50 -10.90 -0.99 -0.13
C GLY A 50 -9.85 -0.91 -1.23
N GLY A 51 -8.63 -0.76 -0.80
CA GLY A 51 -7.41 -0.74 -1.60
C GLY A 51 -6.24 -0.71 -0.65
N GLY A 52 -5.11 -1.34 -0.99
CA GLY A 52 -3.97 -1.45 -0.07
C GLY A 52 -3.56 -0.09 0.47
N GLU A 53 -3.28 0.82 -0.41
CA GLU A 53 -2.81 2.17 -0.08
C GLU A 53 -3.88 2.98 0.68
N TYR A 54 -5.14 2.88 0.25
CA TYR A 54 -6.26 3.54 0.94
C TYR A 54 -6.47 2.99 2.35
N ASN A 55 -6.37 1.68 2.54
CA ASN A 55 -6.56 1.06 3.86
C ASN A 55 -5.56 1.61 4.89
N VAL A 56 -4.33 1.93 4.46
CA VAL A 56 -3.30 2.53 5.32
C VAL A 56 -3.75 3.89 5.85
N ILE A 57 -4.13 4.82 4.96
CA ILE A 57 -4.54 6.16 5.38
C ILE A 57 -5.88 6.17 6.12
N ARG A 58 -6.79 5.26 5.79
CA ARG A 58 -8.01 5.05 6.55
C ARG A 58 -7.70 4.59 7.98
N GLY A 59 -6.73 3.68 8.13
CA GLY A 59 -6.24 3.24 9.43
C GLY A 59 -5.61 4.39 10.23
N LEU A 60 -4.79 5.21 9.59
CA LEU A 60 -4.20 6.42 10.20
C LEU A 60 -5.28 7.39 10.71
N HIS A 61 -6.33 7.62 9.92
CA HIS A 61 -7.43 8.46 10.38
C HIS A 61 -8.22 7.81 11.53
N LYS A 62 -8.71 6.58 11.32
CA LYS A 62 -9.63 5.92 12.26
C LYS A 62 -9.00 5.56 13.60
N CYS A 63 -7.73 5.14 13.60
CA CYS A 63 -7.07 4.68 14.82
C CYS A 63 -6.28 5.78 15.53
N PHE A 64 -5.78 6.74 14.75
CA PHE A 64 -4.82 7.73 15.26
C PHE A 64 -5.27 9.19 15.09
N GLY A 65 -6.42 9.44 14.43
CA GLY A 65 -7.00 10.78 14.28
C GLY A 65 -6.26 11.69 13.30
N MET A 66 -5.39 11.13 12.44
CA MET A 66 -4.62 11.91 11.47
C MET A 66 -5.50 12.49 10.37
N ASN A 67 -5.14 13.64 9.83
CA ASN A 67 -5.81 14.26 8.69
C ASN A 67 -5.29 13.64 7.39
N THR A 68 -6.14 12.90 6.69
CA THR A 68 -5.72 12.08 5.55
C THR A 68 -6.56 12.33 4.29
N ALA A 69 -5.97 12.12 3.10
CA ALA A 69 -6.66 12.18 1.82
C ALA A 69 -6.19 11.06 0.87
N VAL A 70 -7.04 10.67 -0.08
CA VAL A 70 -6.69 9.70 -1.11
C VAL A 70 -6.52 10.37 -2.47
N ILE A 71 -5.39 10.10 -3.13
CA ILE A 71 -5.14 10.42 -4.53
C ILE A 71 -5.53 9.19 -5.35
N THR A 72 -6.61 9.29 -6.11
CA THR A 72 -7.13 8.19 -6.94
C THR A 72 -7.94 8.74 -8.11
N ALA A 73 -8.44 7.86 -8.97
CA ALA A 73 -9.36 8.26 -10.03
C ALA A 73 -10.57 7.34 -10.09
N PHE A 74 -11.76 7.94 -10.26
CA PHE A 74 -13.02 7.22 -10.42
C PHE A 74 -13.69 7.55 -11.75
N ALA A 75 -14.42 6.58 -12.28
CA ALA A 75 -15.38 6.80 -13.33
C ALA A 75 -16.55 7.60 -12.76
N ASP A 76 -16.94 8.68 -13.44
CA ASP A 76 -18.01 9.59 -13.05
C ASP A 76 -19.37 8.93 -13.26
N ASN A 77 -19.80 8.13 -12.29
CA ASN A 77 -21.06 7.41 -12.26
C ASN A 77 -21.47 7.07 -10.81
N GLU A 78 -22.66 6.49 -10.64
CA GLU A 78 -23.24 6.16 -9.33
C GLU A 78 -22.33 5.22 -8.50
N VAL A 79 -21.55 4.34 -9.12
CA VAL A 79 -20.62 3.46 -8.39
C VAL A 79 -19.42 4.27 -7.86
N GLY A 80 -18.90 5.22 -8.64
CA GLY A 80 -17.86 6.14 -8.17
C GLY A 80 -18.34 7.01 -7.01
N LEU A 81 -19.59 7.53 -7.09
CA LEU A 81 -20.20 8.31 -6.02
C LEU A 81 -20.42 7.48 -4.75
N LEU A 82 -20.86 6.22 -4.88
CA LEU A 82 -20.98 5.29 -3.76
C LEU A 82 -19.63 5.05 -3.07
N MET A 83 -18.56 4.86 -3.84
CA MET A 83 -17.22 4.67 -3.30
C MET A 83 -16.70 5.92 -2.60
N LYS A 84 -16.96 7.11 -3.19
CA LYS A 84 -16.66 8.40 -2.56
C LYS A 84 -17.36 8.53 -1.20
N ASP A 85 -18.64 8.23 -1.13
CA ASP A 85 -19.42 8.27 0.13
C ASP A 85 -18.84 7.33 1.20
N PHE A 86 -18.44 6.11 0.83
CA PHE A 86 -17.77 5.19 1.75
C PHE A 86 -16.42 5.71 2.26
N ILE A 87 -15.62 6.33 1.38
CA ILE A 87 -14.34 6.94 1.76
C ILE A 87 -14.57 8.07 2.77
N GLU A 88 -15.57 8.93 2.54
CA GLU A 88 -15.95 10.03 3.44
C GLU A 88 -16.48 9.51 4.79
N GLN A 89 -17.27 8.43 4.80
CA GLN A 89 -17.64 7.74 6.04
C GLN A 89 -16.40 7.15 6.77
N GLY A 90 -15.37 6.78 6.02
CA GLY A 90 -14.05 6.42 6.53
C GLY A 90 -13.29 7.58 7.18
N GLY A 91 -13.72 8.83 6.95
CA GLY A 91 -13.08 10.05 7.45
C GLY A 91 -11.87 10.51 6.62
N VAL A 92 -11.67 9.93 5.44
CA VAL A 92 -10.59 10.30 4.52
C VAL A 92 -11.11 11.35 3.53
N SER A 93 -10.36 12.45 3.30
CA SER A 93 -10.74 13.47 2.31
C SER A 93 -10.72 12.89 0.90
N THR A 94 -11.70 13.31 0.13
CA THR A 94 -11.94 12.95 -1.28
C THR A 94 -11.59 14.07 -2.25
N ASP A 95 -10.97 15.17 -1.78
CA ASP A 95 -10.68 16.36 -2.56
C ASP A 95 -9.66 16.12 -3.69
N LEU A 96 -8.87 15.04 -3.59
CA LEU A 96 -7.83 14.68 -4.54
C LEU A 96 -8.26 13.56 -5.51
N ILE A 97 -9.56 13.29 -5.63
CA ILE A 97 -10.09 12.32 -6.58
C ILE A 97 -10.20 12.94 -7.98
N CYS A 98 -9.52 12.31 -8.95
CA CYS A 98 -9.70 12.64 -10.37
C CYS A 98 -10.94 11.92 -10.93
N TRP A 99 -11.87 12.66 -11.51
CA TRP A 99 -13.09 12.13 -12.11
C TRP A 99 -12.93 11.96 -13.62
N LYS A 100 -13.04 10.72 -14.09
CA LYS A 100 -12.94 10.38 -15.52
C LYS A 100 -14.33 10.19 -16.13
N LYS A 101 -14.55 10.77 -17.31
CA LYS A 101 -15.80 10.59 -18.04
C LYS A 101 -16.05 9.13 -18.36
N THR A 102 -17.29 8.69 -18.21
CA THR A 102 -17.75 7.36 -18.58
C THR A 102 -18.71 7.41 -19.78
N ASP A 103 -18.79 6.30 -20.52
CA ASP A 103 -19.77 6.08 -21.59
C ASP A 103 -21.03 5.35 -21.08
N GLY A 104 -21.16 5.16 -19.78
CA GLY A 104 -22.29 4.46 -19.13
C GLY A 104 -22.22 2.92 -19.21
N ILE A 105 -21.27 2.35 -19.95
CA ILE A 105 -21.13 0.90 -20.15
C ILE A 105 -19.70 0.38 -19.92
N GLY A 106 -18.79 1.25 -19.48
CA GLY A 106 -17.43 0.89 -19.06
C GLY A 106 -16.41 0.66 -20.18
N ARG A 107 -16.69 1.08 -21.43
CA ARG A 107 -15.69 1.01 -22.50
C ARG A 107 -14.58 2.05 -22.35
N LEU A 108 -14.96 3.29 -21.94
CA LEU A 108 -13.99 4.35 -21.72
C LEU A 108 -13.21 4.08 -20.41
N CYS A 109 -13.94 3.95 -19.32
CA CYS A 109 -13.40 3.54 -18.03
C CYS A 109 -14.52 3.06 -17.12
N ARG A 110 -14.14 2.43 -16.01
CA ARG A 110 -15.04 1.95 -14.96
C ARG A 110 -14.37 2.03 -13.59
N ASN A 111 -15.10 1.74 -12.54
CA ASN A 111 -14.56 1.58 -11.19
C ASN A 111 -14.18 0.11 -10.95
N GLY A 112 -13.10 -0.13 -10.22
CA GLY A 112 -12.60 -1.47 -9.93
C GLY A 112 -13.52 -2.24 -9.00
N LEU A 113 -13.62 -3.57 -9.22
CA LEU A 113 -14.37 -4.48 -8.38
C LEU A 113 -13.45 -5.55 -7.78
N ASN A 114 -13.74 -5.93 -6.54
CA ASN A 114 -13.04 -7.04 -5.89
C ASN A 114 -14.01 -7.88 -5.08
N PHE A 115 -14.25 -9.10 -5.51
CA PHE A 115 -15.04 -10.08 -4.74
C PHE A 115 -14.09 -10.81 -3.79
N THR A 116 -14.40 -10.81 -2.50
CA THR A 116 -13.52 -11.41 -1.49
C THR A 116 -14.28 -12.41 -0.63
N GLU A 117 -13.91 -13.67 -0.73
CA GLU A 117 -14.43 -14.79 0.07
C GLU A 117 -13.48 -15.06 1.24
N ARG A 118 -14.00 -15.07 2.46
CA ARG A 118 -13.21 -15.34 3.67
C ARG A 118 -12.74 -16.80 3.74
N GLY A 119 -11.56 -17.01 4.33
CA GLY A 119 -11.08 -18.33 4.70
C GLY A 119 -11.66 -18.79 6.03
N PHE A 120 -11.84 -20.11 6.18
CA PHE A 120 -12.25 -20.73 7.43
C PHE A 120 -11.46 -22.02 7.67
N GLY A 121 -10.76 -22.15 8.80
CA GLY A 121 -10.00 -23.31 9.17
C GLY A 121 -8.99 -23.71 8.09
N ILE A 122 -9.19 -24.87 7.46
CA ILE A 122 -8.34 -25.37 6.37
C ILE A 122 -8.68 -24.76 5.00
N ARG A 123 -9.83 -24.11 4.87
CA ARG A 123 -10.23 -23.46 3.63
C ARG A 123 -9.61 -22.08 3.53
N GLY A 124 -8.71 -21.87 2.57
CA GLY A 124 -8.12 -20.57 2.28
C GLY A 124 -9.15 -19.52 1.81
N ALA A 125 -8.85 -18.24 1.99
CA ALA A 125 -9.59 -17.13 1.41
C ALA A 125 -9.47 -17.17 -0.12
N LYS A 126 -10.48 -16.63 -0.82
CA LYS A 126 -10.48 -16.54 -2.29
C LYS A 126 -10.86 -15.13 -2.72
N GLY A 127 -10.05 -14.55 -3.60
CA GLY A 127 -10.33 -13.27 -4.25
C GLY A 127 -10.66 -13.47 -5.74
N CYS A 128 -11.51 -12.59 -6.26
CA CYS A 128 -11.76 -12.45 -7.69
C CYS A 128 -11.82 -10.95 -7.99
N SER A 129 -10.76 -10.43 -8.60
CA SER A 129 -10.64 -9.00 -8.91
C SER A 129 -11.01 -8.74 -10.37
N ASP A 130 -11.67 -7.63 -10.60
CA ASP A 130 -12.01 -7.11 -11.91
C ASP A 130 -11.51 -5.67 -12.00
N ARG A 131 -10.22 -5.51 -12.34
CA ARG A 131 -9.43 -4.28 -12.19
C ARG A 131 -8.92 -3.71 -13.52
N ALA A 132 -9.15 -4.38 -14.63
CA ALA A 132 -8.73 -3.85 -15.92
C ALA A 132 -9.64 -2.69 -16.38
N ASN A 133 -9.07 -1.76 -17.15
CA ASN A 133 -9.79 -0.61 -17.73
C ASN A 133 -10.47 0.29 -16.68
N THR A 134 -9.94 0.35 -15.46
CA THR A 134 -10.45 1.26 -14.44
C THR A 134 -9.99 2.69 -14.68
N ALA A 135 -10.69 3.68 -14.13
CA ALA A 135 -10.32 5.09 -14.22
C ALA A 135 -8.88 5.32 -13.73
N ILE A 136 -8.53 4.72 -12.59
CA ILE A 136 -7.19 4.87 -12.01
C ILE A 136 -6.11 4.08 -12.78
N SER A 137 -6.45 2.97 -13.45
CA SER A 137 -5.50 2.24 -14.30
C SER A 137 -5.12 3.00 -15.56
N GLN A 138 -5.93 3.96 -15.97
CA GLN A 138 -5.72 4.82 -17.12
C GLN A 138 -5.26 6.23 -16.74
N ALA A 139 -5.15 6.52 -15.45
CA ALA A 139 -4.67 7.79 -14.98
C ALA A 139 -3.16 7.93 -15.26
N THR A 140 -2.79 9.10 -15.73
CA THR A 140 -1.42 9.50 -16.03
C THR A 140 -0.95 10.56 -15.04
N PRO A 141 0.35 10.87 -14.96
CA PRO A 141 0.84 11.96 -14.13
C PRO A 141 0.13 13.30 -14.36
N ASP A 142 -0.30 13.57 -15.60
CA ASP A 142 -0.98 14.82 -15.99
C ASP A 142 -2.40 14.95 -15.42
N ASP A 143 -2.98 13.87 -14.91
CA ASP A 143 -4.29 13.88 -14.26
C ASP A 143 -4.25 14.39 -12.83
N PHE A 144 -3.04 14.57 -12.27
CA PHE A 144 -2.83 14.99 -10.88
C PHE A 144 -1.84 16.16 -10.82
N ASP A 145 -2.23 17.24 -10.16
CA ASP A 145 -1.30 18.34 -9.89
C ASP A 145 -0.43 18.02 -8.68
N PHE A 146 0.59 17.15 -8.89
CA PHE A 146 1.50 16.74 -7.82
C PHE A 146 2.30 17.91 -7.24
N ASP A 147 2.63 18.92 -8.04
CA ASP A 147 3.30 20.13 -7.55
C ASP A 147 2.41 20.89 -6.56
N TYR A 148 1.11 21.05 -6.85
CA TYR A 148 0.16 21.69 -5.94
C TYR A 148 -0.08 20.83 -4.68
N ILE A 149 -0.18 19.49 -4.83
CA ILE A 149 -0.43 18.56 -3.71
C ILE A 149 0.71 18.60 -2.70
N PHE A 150 1.96 18.49 -3.16
CA PHE A 150 3.11 18.33 -2.25
C PHE A 150 3.79 19.63 -1.86
N LYS A 151 3.62 20.69 -2.64
CA LYS A 151 4.21 21.99 -2.35
C LYS A 151 3.68 22.52 -1.02
N ASN A 152 4.57 23.15 -0.22
CA ASN A 152 4.24 23.68 1.09
C ASN A 152 3.06 24.68 1.00
N LYS A 153 2.22 24.66 2.01
CA LYS A 153 1.05 25.54 2.11
C LYS A 153 1.45 27.04 2.11
N SER A 154 2.53 27.37 2.77
CA SER A 154 3.09 28.75 2.74
C SER A 154 3.47 29.22 1.34
N ASP A 155 3.79 28.28 0.44
CA ASP A 155 4.18 28.55 -0.95
C ASP A 155 3.01 28.42 -1.94
N GLY A 156 1.78 28.26 -1.43
CA GLY A 156 0.55 28.18 -2.20
C GLY A 156 0.18 26.77 -2.70
N GLY A 157 0.76 25.74 -2.12
CA GLY A 157 0.33 24.33 -2.30
C GLY A 157 -0.60 23.85 -1.18
N LEU A 158 -0.93 22.56 -1.16
CA LEU A 158 -1.65 21.93 -0.06
C LEU A 158 -0.71 21.55 1.10
N GLY A 159 0.49 21.08 0.78
CA GLY A 159 1.42 20.50 1.74
C GLY A 159 0.97 19.14 2.26
N VAL A 160 1.85 18.18 2.13
CA VAL A 160 1.65 16.79 2.59
C VAL A 160 2.89 16.35 3.33
N ARG A 161 2.72 15.85 4.56
CA ARG A 161 3.84 15.35 5.35
C ARG A 161 4.31 13.98 4.88
N TRP A 162 3.36 13.08 4.55
CA TRP A 162 3.63 11.69 4.21
C TRP A 162 2.85 11.23 2.99
N LEU A 163 3.53 10.63 2.02
CA LEU A 163 2.93 9.90 0.90
C LEU A 163 3.10 8.39 1.14
N HIS A 164 2.00 7.64 1.09
CA HIS A 164 2.01 6.19 1.04
C HIS A 164 1.53 5.68 -0.32
N THR A 165 2.28 4.78 -0.95
CA THR A 165 1.88 4.11 -2.19
C THR A 165 2.48 2.70 -2.23
N GLY A 166 2.25 1.94 -3.30
CA GLY A 166 2.70 0.54 -3.32
C GLY A 166 2.76 -0.11 -4.68
N GLY A 167 3.44 -1.24 -4.70
CA GLY A 167 3.66 -2.06 -5.89
C GLY A 167 2.37 -2.67 -6.45
N ILE A 168 1.34 -2.81 -5.63
CA ILE A 168 0.06 -3.32 -6.11
C ILE A 168 -0.67 -2.30 -6.99
N TYR A 169 -0.51 -1.00 -6.75
CA TYR A 169 -0.98 0.04 -7.64
C TYR A 169 -0.07 0.14 -8.87
N ALA A 170 1.25 0.19 -8.68
CA ALA A 170 2.20 0.25 -9.79
C ALA A 170 1.99 -0.87 -10.82
N ALA A 171 1.66 -2.08 -10.36
CA ALA A 171 1.39 -3.24 -11.21
C ALA A 171 0.08 -3.19 -12.00
N LEU A 172 -0.73 -2.15 -11.84
CA LEU A 172 -2.06 -2.08 -12.45
C LEU A 172 -1.99 -1.82 -13.95
N SER A 173 -1.03 -1.01 -14.39
CA SER A 173 -0.80 -0.64 -15.79
C SER A 173 0.54 0.07 -15.97
N GLU A 174 0.98 0.28 -17.21
CA GLU A 174 2.16 1.10 -17.51
C GLU A 174 1.97 2.55 -17.05
N GLN A 175 0.76 3.12 -17.23
CA GLN A 175 0.42 4.46 -16.75
C GLN A 175 0.52 4.56 -15.22
N ALA A 176 0.10 3.52 -14.51
CA ALA A 176 0.24 3.47 -13.04
C ALA A 176 1.72 3.45 -12.61
N CYS A 177 2.59 2.74 -13.34
CA CYS A 177 4.04 2.78 -13.11
C CYS A 177 4.58 4.21 -13.22
N GLU A 178 4.25 4.91 -14.31
CA GLU A 178 4.68 6.29 -14.55
C GLU A 178 4.15 7.24 -13.48
N THR A 179 2.88 7.08 -13.10
CA THR A 179 2.20 7.92 -12.11
C THR A 179 2.81 7.76 -10.71
N VAL A 180 3.13 6.53 -10.29
CA VAL A 180 3.82 6.28 -9.01
C VAL A 180 5.19 6.94 -8.99
N ILE A 181 5.99 6.77 -10.04
CA ILE A 181 7.33 7.35 -10.13
C ILE A 181 7.24 8.89 -10.09
N ALA A 182 6.30 9.48 -10.83
CA ALA A 182 6.11 10.94 -10.86
C ALA A 182 5.69 11.47 -9.49
N ALA A 183 4.76 10.81 -8.80
CA ALA A 183 4.32 11.19 -7.47
C ALA A 183 5.45 11.12 -6.44
N CYS A 184 6.24 10.03 -6.44
CA CYS A 184 7.39 9.89 -5.53
C CYS A 184 8.46 10.95 -5.79
N LYS A 185 8.75 11.28 -7.06
CA LYS A 185 9.67 12.37 -7.42
C LYS A 185 9.18 13.72 -6.92
N ALA A 186 7.89 14.03 -7.13
CA ALA A 186 7.31 15.27 -6.67
C ALA A 186 7.28 15.37 -5.14
N ALA A 187 6.90 14.30 -4.45
CA ALA A 187 6.93 14.22 -3.00
C ALA A 187 8.33 14.54 -2.44
N LYS A 188 9.37 13.91 -2.98
CA LYS A 188 10.76 14.17 -2.56
C LYS A 188 11.24 15.58 -2.89
N LYS A 189 10.82 16.16 -4.02
CA LYS A 189 11.13 17.54 -4.39
C LYS A 189 10.69 18.54 -3.31
N TYR A 190 9.58 18.27 -2.64
CA TYR A 190 8.99 19.14 -1.62
C TYR A 190 9.22 18.68 -0.18
N GLY A 191 10.05 17.66 0.05
CA GLY A 191 10.41 17.20 1.39
C GLY A 191 9.38 16.28 2.05
N THR A 192 8.38 15.81 1.32
CA THR A 192 7.41 14.82 1.80
C THR A 192 8.10 13.47 2.03
N ILE A 193 7.81 12.81 3.15
CA ILE A 193 8.27 11.45 3.43
C ILE A 193 7.51 10.47 2.54
N VAL A 194 8.21 9.50 1.97
CA VAL A 194 7.61 8.50 1.08
C VAL A 194 7.74 7.11 1.69
N SER A 195 6.61 6.45 1.96
CA SER A 195 6.57 5.01 2.25
C SER A 195 6.03 4.23 1.06
N TYR A 196 6.60 3.06 0.84
CA TYR A 196 6.24 2.18 -0.27
C TYR A 196 6.14 0.73 0.20
N ASP A 197 4.97 0.11 -0.02
CA ASP A 197 4.76 -1.32 0.18
C ASP A 197 4.99 -2.06 -1.14
N LEU A 198 6.01 -2.90 -1.20
CA LEU A 198 6.36 -3.67 -2.39
C LEU A 198 5.20 -4.55 -2.88
N ASN A 199 4.47 -5.16 -1.97
CA ASN A 199 3.19 -5.86 -2.18
C ASN A 199 3.10 -6.59 -3.53
N TYR A 200 4.09 -7.44 -3.82
CA TYR A 200 4.26 -8.13 -5.09
C TYR A 200 3.07 -9.04 -5.42
N ARG A 201 2.55 -8.92 -6.63
CA ARG A 201 1.48 -9.78 -7.15
C ARG A 201 1.85 -10.26 -8.56
N PRO A 202 2.39 -11.48 -8.70
CA PRO A 202 2.85 -12.01 -10.00
C PRO A 202 1.83 -11.86 -11.12
N SER A 203 0.56 -12.19 -10.83
CA SER A 203 -0.52 -12.14 -11.82
C SER A 203 -0.84 -10.74 -12.36
N MET A 204 -0.50 -9.69 -11.64
CA MET A 204 -0.67 -8.31 -12.11
C MET A 204 0.51 -7.87 -12.97
N TRP A 205 1.72 -8.16 -12.53
CA TRP A 205 2.93 -7.81 -13.27
C TRP A 205 3.06 -8.59 -14.58
N GLU A 206 2.59 -9.85 -14.62
CA GLU A 206 2.67 -10.70 -15.82
C GLU A 206 2.03 -10.03 -17.04
N ALA A 207 0.94 -9.28 -16.85
CA ALA A 207 0.23 -8.59 -17.93
C ALA A 207 0.99 -7.40 -18.53
N ILE A 208 1.98 -6.84 -17.82
CA ILE A 208 2.70 -5.62 -18.23
C ILE A 208 4.22 -5.81 -18.34
N GLY A 209 4.70 -7.05 -18.42
CA GLY A 209 6.13 -7.36 -18.63
C GLY A 209 6.76 -8.26 -17.58
N GLY A 210 5.97 -8.77 -16.65
CA GLY A 210 6.39 -9.80 -15.69
C GLY A 210 7.41 -9.32 -14.65
N LEU A 211 8.24 -10.26 -14.19
CA LEU A 211 9.24 -10.02 -13.15
C LEU A 211 10.25 -8.94 -13.55
N ALA A 212 10.68 -8.93 -14.80
CA ALA A 212 11.65 -7.94 -15.28
C ALA A 212 11.11 -6.51 -15.16
N LYS A 213 9.82 -6.31 -15.52
CA LYS A 213 9.17 -5.01 -15.40
C LYS A 213 8.94 -4.63 -13.94
N ALA A 214 8.56 -5.59 -13.10
CA ALA A 214 8.44 -5.37 -11.66
C ALA A 214 9.77 -4.86 -11.07
N GLN A 215 10.88 -5.50 -11.39
CA GLN A 215 12.19 -5.08 -10.91
C GLN A 215 12.63 -3.71 -11.47
N GLU A 216 12.40 -3.45 -12.76
CA GLU A 216 12.70 -2.16 -13.37
C GLU A 216 12.00 -1.02 -12.62
N VAL A 217 10.68 -1.13 -12.44
CA VAL A 217 9.85 -0.08 -11.83
C VAL A 217 10.15 0.07 -10.36
N ASN A 218 10.19 -1.03 -9.58
CA ASN A 218 10.41 -0.94 -8.15
C ASN A 218 11.83 -0.46 -7.79
N LYS A 219 12.85 -0.80 -8.58
CA LYS A 219 14.21 -0.26 -8.43
C LYS A 219 14.27 1.25 -8.72
N GLU A 220 13.47 1.75 -9.67
CA GLU A 220 13.37 3.20 -9.91
C GLU A 220 12.67 3.90 -8.75
N VAL A 221 11.50 3.39 -8.30
CA VAL A 221 10.74 3.94 -7.17
C VAL A 221 11.56 3.95 -5.90
N ALA A 222 12.32 2.88 -5.61
CA ALA A 222 13.15 2.75 -4.42
C ALA A 222 14.11 3.91 -4.19
N LYS A 223 14.55 4.58 -5.25
CA LYS A 223 15.43 5.77 -5.17
C LYS A 223 14.78 6.98 -4.47
N TYR A 224 13.45 6.99 -4.34
CA TYR A 224 12.67 8.10 -3.78
C TYR A 224 11.96 7.72 -2.48
N VAL A 225 12.13 6.49 -1.99
CA VAL A 225 11.46 5.96 -0.80
C VAL A 225 12.30 6.19 0.45
N ASP A 226 11.66 6.63 1.53
CA ASP A 226 12.27 6.74 2.86
C ASP A 226 11.96 5.49 3.70
N VAL A 227 10.75 4.95 3.61
CA VAL A 227 10.29 3.79 4.37
C VAL A 227 9.83 2.69 3.43
N MET A 228 10.64 1.62 3.32
CA MET A 228 10.32 0.46 2.47
C MET A 228 9.65 -0.62 3.29
N ILE A 229 8.51 -1.11 2.79
CA ILE A 229 7.72 -2.17 3.42
C ILE A 229 7.60 -3.35 2.46
N GLY A 230 7.68 -4.55 2.96
CA GLY A 230 7.51 -5.77 2.17
C GLY A 230 7.86 -7.02 2.99
N ASN A 231 7.48 -8.17 2.48
CA ASN A 231 7.98 -9.45 2.99
C ASN A 231 9.22 -9.91 2.19
N GLU A 232 9.80 -11.04 2.55
CA GLU A 232 11.00 -11.56 1.86
C GLU A 232 10.80 -11.81 0.38
N GLU A 233 9.63 -12.35 0.01
CA GLU A 233 9.28 -12.64 -1.39
C GLU A 233 9.20 -11.34 -2.19
N ASP A 234 8.65 -10.29 -1.58
CA ASP A 234 8.54 -8.98 -2.19
C ASP A 234 9.92 -8.37 -2.48
N PHE A 235 10.85 -8.42 -1.50
CA PHE A 235 12.21 -7.90 -1.69
C PHE A 235 12.97 -8.66 -2.77
N THR A 236 12.85 -9.99 -2.79
CA THR A 236 13.48 -10.84 -3.81
C THR A 236 12.90 -10.54 -5.19
N ALA A 237 11.57 -10.55 -5.32
CA ALA A 237 10.91 -10.38 -6.60
C ALA A 237 11.06 -8.95 -7.15
N CYS A 238 10.86 -7.92 -6.33
CA CYS A 238 10.80 -6.53 -6.78
C CYS A 238 12.17 -5.85 -6.85
N LEU A 239 13.09 -6.18 -5.93
CA LEU A 239 14.38 -5.51 -5.86
C LEU A 239 15.55 -6.43 -6.23
N GLY A 240 15.32 -7.74 -6.29
CA GLY A 240 16.31 -8.72 -6.71
C GLY A 240 17.31 -9.10 -5.61
N PHE A 241 16.95 -8.90 -4.34
CA PHE A 241 17.78 -9.35 -3.22
C PHE A 241 17.52 -10.84 -2.97
N GLU A 242 18.60 -11.61 -2.81
CA GLU A 242 18.51 -13.04 -2.52
C GLU A 242 18.65 -13.29 -1.02
N ILE A 243 17.83 -14.22 -0.51
CA ILE A 243 17.96 -14.72 0.87
C ILE A 243 18.75 -16.02 0.84
N GLU A 244 19.95 -16.02 1.39
CA GLU A 244 20.76 -17.22 1.54
C GLU A 244 20.10 -18.19 2.54
N GLY A 245 19.94 -19.47 2.15
CA GLY A 245 19.46 -20.55 3.03
C GLY A 245 17.95 -20.75 3.04
N ASN A 246 17.23 -20.27 2.05
CA ASN A 246 15.81 -20.59 1.89
C ASN A 246 15.64 -22.02 1.35
N ASP A 247 15.52 -23.00 2.27
CA ASP A 247 14.90 -24.27 1.92
C ASP A 247 13.40 -24.03 1.65
N ALA A 248 12.88 -24.55 0.55
CA ALA A 248 11.49 -24.41 0.10
C ALA A 248 10.41 -24.91 1.10
N ASN A 249 10.83 -25.34 2.29
CA ASN A 249 10.01 -25.77 3.42
C ASN A 249 10.15 -24.79 4.61
N LEU A 250 9.71 -23.53 4.43
CA LEU A 250 9.63 -22.44 5.44
C LEU A 250 9.03 -22.86 6.80
N LYS A 251 9.67 -23.79 7.54
CA LYS A 251 9.22 -24.18 8.89
C LYS A 251 9.90 -23.40 10.02
N THR A 252 10.98 -22.69 9.73
CA THR A 252 11.68 -21.84 10.70
C THR A 252 12.05 -20.51 10.05
N LEU A 253 11.58 -19.41 10.65
CA LEU A 253 11.96 -18.04 10.29
C LEU A 253 13.49 -17.89 10.42
N ASN A 254 14.17 -17.77 9.28
CA ASN A 254 15.61 -17.50 9.25
C ASN A 254 15.86 -16.01 9.48
N LEU A 255 15.80 -15.56 10.73
CA LEU A 255 16.00 -14.15 11.11
C LEU A 255 17.35 -13.59 10.63
N ASP A 256 18.39 -14.41 10.54
CA ASP A 256 19.70 -13.96 10.09
C ASP A 256 19.73 -13.71 8.58
N GLY A 257 19.03 -14.54 7.80
CA GLY A 257 18.82 -14.30 6.38
C GLY A 257 18.04 -13.00 6.10
N TYR A 258 16.99 -12.74 6.88
CA TYR A 258 16.26 -11.46 6.81
C TYR A 258 17.12 -10.26 7.15
N LYS A 259 17.91 -10.34 8.22
CA LYS A 259 18.83 -9.27 8.62
C LYS A 259 19.84 -8.96 7.53
N LYS A 260 20.39 -10.01 6.89
CA LYS A 260 21.36 -9.84 5.80
C LYS A 260 20.71 -9.13 4.61
N MET A 261 19.54 -9.59 4.17
CA MET A 261 18.79 -8.99 3.06
C MET A 261 18.45 -7.51 3.34
N ILE A 262 17.95 -7.20 4.53
CA ILE A 262 17.57 -5.84 4.91
C ILE A 262 18.80 -4.91 4.93
N ASN A 263 19.94 -5.36 5.50
CA ASN A 263 21.18 -4.60 5.50
C ASN A 263 21.70 -4.36 4.08
N GLU A 264 21.58 -5.35 3.18
CA GLU A 264 21.96 -5.21 1.77
C GLU A 264 21.05 -4.20 1.06
N ALA A 265 19.74 -4.25 1.31
CA ALA A 265 18.77 -3.29 0.78
C ALA A 265 19.09 -1.86 1.24
N ALA A 266 19.34 -1.66 2.54
CA ALA A 266 19.70 -0.36 3.11
C ALA A 266 21.06 0.16 2.57
N ALA A 267 22.02 -0.72 2.36
CA ALA A 267 23.30 -0.34 1.76
C ALA A 267 23.17 0.04 0.27
N THR A 268 22.26 -0.64 -0.45
CA THR A 268 22.01 -0.37 -1.88
C THR A 268 21.23 0.93 -2.09
N TYR A 269 20.29 1.24 -1.18
CA TYR A 269 19.45 2.43 -1.21
C TYR A 269 19.69 3.29 0.04
N PRO A 270 20.74 4.14 0.05
CA PRO A 270 21.13 4.93 1.22
C PRO A 270 20.09 6.01 1.61
N ASN A 271 19.07 6.22 0.78
CA ASN A 271 17.92 7.06 1.09
C ASN A 271 16.92 6.38 2.03
N PHE A 272 16.96 5.05 2.19
CA PHE A 272 16.09 4.38 3.14
C PHE A 272 16.43 4.81 4.58
N LYS A 273 15.39 5.20 5.30
CA LYS A 273 15.43 5.51 6.73
C LYS A 273 14.91 4.35 7.57
N ALA A 274 13.91 3.63 7.02
CA ALA A 274 13.43 2.39 7.62
C ALA A 274 13.12 1.34 6.55
N VAL A 275 13.34 0.08 6.92
CA VAL A 275 12.94 -1.09 6.13
C VAL A 275 12.21 -2.04 7.06
N ALA A 276 10.93 -2.27 6.79
CA ALA A 276 10.08 -3.06 7.67
C ALA A 276 9.48 -4.28 6.97
N THR A 277 9.41 -5.40 7.68
CA THR A 277 8.79 -6.62 7.20
C THR A 277 7.97 -7.30 8.29
N THR A 278 6.78 -7.78 7.91
CA THR A 278 5.95 -8.60 8.78
C THR A 278 6.43 -10.05 8.76
N LEU A 279 6.46 -10.65 9.94
CA LEU A 279 6.78 -12.06 10.13
C LEU A 279 5.49 -12.81 10.48
N ARG A 280 4.96 -13.56 9.53
CA ARG A 280 3.70 -14.27 9.70
C ARG A 280 3.87 -15.77 9.49
N GLN A 281 3.42 -16.56 10.48
CA GLN A 281 3.30 -18.00 10.35
C GLN A 281 1.82 -18.41 10.34
N VAL A 282 1.37 -18.96 9.22
CA VAL A 282 -0.02 -19.38 9.04
C VAL A 282 -0.20 -20.79 9.57
N LYS A 283 -0.95 -20.96 10.67
CA LYS A 283 -1.37 -22.28 11.20
C LYS A 283 -2.61 -22.77 10.47
N THR A 284 -3.61 -21.91 10.36
CA THR A 284 -4.83 -22.14 9.58
C THR A 284 -5.25 -20.81 8.91
N ALA A 285 -6.30 -20.81 8.11
CA ALA A 285 -6.82 -19.57 7.53
C ALA A 285 -7.29 -18.57 8.58
N THR A 286 -7.63 -19.03 9.78
CA THR A 286 -8.17 -18.23 10.88
C THR A 286 -7.24 -18.12 12.09
N VAL A 287 -6.12 -18.84 12.13
CA VAL A 287 -5.16 -18.79 13.24
C VAL A 287 -3.76 -18.57 12.69
N ASN A 288 -3.13 -17.47 13.11
CA ASN A 288 -1.78 -17.13 12.68
C ASN A 288 -0.92 -16.66 13.86
N ASP A 289 0.39 -16.88 13.77
CA ASP A 289 1.35 -16.15 14.60
C ASP A 289 1.80 -14.91 13.83
N TRP A 290 2.04 -13.80 14.55
CA TRP A 290 2.38 -12.53 13.94
C TRP A 290 3.44 -11.78 14.74
N SER A 291 4.42 -11.27 14.03
CA SER A 291 5.44 -10.34 14.53
C SER A 291 5.93 -9.46 13.38
N ALA A 292 6.91 -8.64 13.62
CA ALA A 292 7.58 -7.83 12.60
C ALA A 292 9.03 -7.56 12.99
N ILE A 293 9.83 -7.19 12.01
CA ILE A 293 11.15 -6.60 12.20
C ILE A 293 11.22 -5.29 11.43
N CYS A 294 11.97 -4.33 11.96
CA CYS A 294 12.25 -3.06 11.32
C CYS A 294 13.74 -2.76 11.44
N TRP A 295 14.36 -2.40 10.34
CA TRP A 295 15.67 -1.79 10.32
C TRP A 295 15.51 -0.27 10.32
N ALA A 296 16.22 0.41 11.19
CA ALA A 296 16.34 1.86 11.23
C ALA A 296 17.69 2.23 11.85
N ASP A 297 18.34 3.28 11.35
CA ASP A 297 19.61 3.81 11.85
C ASP A 297 20.75 2.78 12.03
N GLY A 298 20.79 1.78 11.14
CA GLY A 298 21.79 0.71 11.18
C GLY A 298 21.47 -0.45 12.13
N GLU A 299 20.38 -0.37 12.90
CA GLU A 299 19.97 -1.35 13.88
C GLU A 299 18.70 -2.09 13.45
N ILE A 300 18.51 -3.31 13.95
CA ILE A 300 17.30 -4.10 13.69
C ILE A 300 16.50 -4.29 14.98
N TYR A 301 15.29 -3.82 14.92
CA TYR A 301 14.29 -3.91 15.99
C TYR A 301 13.30 -5.03 15.69
N LYS A 302 12.93 -5.79 16.72
CA LYS A 302 11.91 -6.83 16.61
C LYS A 302 10.67 -6.41 17.41
N ALA A 303 9.51 -6.45 16.78
CA ALA A 303 8.24 -6.22 17.44
C ALA A 303 7.85 -7.40 18.37
N ALA A 304 6.85 -7.18 19.22
CA ALA A 304 6.26 -8.23 20.03
C ALA A 304 5.78 -9.41 19.17
N GLN A 305 5.92 -10.61 19.71
CA GLN A 305 5.40 -11.84 19.08
C GLN A 305 4.00 -12.11 19.62
N TYR A 306 3.06 -12.30 18.72
CA TYR A 306 1.69 -12.72 19.04
C TYR A 306 1.46 -14.09 18.46
N ASP A 307 1.28 -15.09 19.35
CA ASP A 307 1.06 -16.48 18.95
C ASP A 307 -0.42 -16.83 18.99
N GLY A 308 -0.88 -17.57 17.99
CA GLY A 308 -2.24 -18.10 17.94
C GLY A 308 -3.33 -17.04 17.81
N LEU A 309 -3.05 -15.91 17.15
CA LEU A 309 -4.07 -14.90 16.88
C LEU A 309 -5.23 -15.47 16.07
N GLU A 310 -6.43 -15.32 16.59
CA GLU A 310 -7.67 -15.61 15.87
C GLU A 310 -8.00 -14.45 14.91
N ILE A 311 -7.86 -14.73 13.62
CA ILE A 311 -8.03 -13.72 12.57
C ILE A 311 -9.53 -13.57 12.24
N MET A 312 -10.10 -12.41 12.53
CA MET A 312 -11.49 -12.08 12.22
C MET A 312 -11.69 -11.76 10.74
N ASP A 313 -10.82 -10.92 10.18
CA ASP A 313 -10.72 -10.67 8.74
C ASP A 313 -9.22 -10.60 8.36
N ARG A 314 -8.89 -11.33 7.32
CA ARG A 314 -7.51 -11.41 6.83
C ARG A 314 -7.13 -10.22 5.95
N VAL A 315 -8.12 -9.56 5.36
CA VAL A 315 -7.92 -8.42 4.45
C VAL A 315 -7.46 -7.20 5.24
N GLY A 316 -6.38 -6.56 4.78
CA GLY A 316 -5.86 -5.36 5.42
C GLY A 316 -4.91 -5.60 6.60
N GLY A 317 -4.49 -6.83 6.89
CA GLY A 317 -3.52 -7.10 7.97
C GLY A 317 -2.15 -6.43 7.74
N GLY A 318 -1.64 -6.47 6.51
CA GLY A 318 -0.44 -5.73 6.11
C GLY A 318 -0.65 -4.23 6.16
N ASP A 319 -1.80 -3.76 5.65
CA ASP A 319 -2.14 -2.34 5.62
C ASP A 319 -2.28 -1.75 7.04
N SER A 320 -2.82 -2.54 7.98
CA SER A 320 -2.90 -2.15 9.41
C SER A 320 -1.53 -2.05 10.05
N PHE A 321 -0.61 -2.97 9.72
CA PHE A 321 0.79 -2.88 10.14
C PHE A 321 1.44 -1.61 9.58
N ALA A 322 1.27 -1.33 8.29
CA ALA A 322 1.81 -0.13 7.66
C ALA A 322 1.24 1.15 8.30
N SER A 323 -0.06 1.18 8.63
CA SER A 323 -0.66 2.32 9.36
C SER A 323 0.01 2.55 10.72
N GLY A 324 0.23 1.48 11.49
CA GLY A 324 0.92 1.56 12.77
C GLY A 324 2.38 2.02 12.65
N LEU A 325 3.08 1.53 11.62
CA LEU A 325 4.47 1.91 11.34
C LEU A 325 4.60 3.38 10.94
N VAL A 326 3.68 3.89 10.11
CA VAL A 326 3.67 5.31 9.68
C VAL A 326 3.34 6.25 10.83
N TYR A 327 2.50 5.81 11.77
CA TYR A 327 2.14 6.63 12.92
C TYR A 327 3.26 6.71 13.97
N GLY A 328 3.93 5.57 14.28
CA GLY A 328 5.00 5.47 15.33
C GLY A 328 6.32 6.02 14.89
#